data_f7d1fc16fcacbca8b5ec92b68c3f0835
#
_entry.id   f7d1fc16fcacbca8b5ec92b68c3f0835
#
_cell.length_a   1.000
_cell.length_b   1.000
_cell.length_c   1.000
_cell.angle_alpha   90.00
_cell.angle_beta   90.00
_cell.angle_gamma   90.00
#
_symmetry.space_group_name_H-M   'P 1'
#
loop_
_entity.id
_entity.type
_entity.pdbx_description
1 polymer ?
#
loop_
_entity_poly.entity_id
_entity_poly.type
_entity_poly.pdbx_seq_one_letter_code
_entity_poly.pdbx_strand_id
1 'polypeptide(L)'
;MLQQSPPSISPPALLTLAITLPVLVSRHTLPLATFYGEWTAAVLCVALITASLLQRRPASSSNPLPFLIVLIAASLLQALTGTTDLSGSRLATLAVLLLCGAMTGALRLYLTPPSDNQRTALLTGLAYGCLIAALLGALTQWFQLFRLEPDSFHLVSPYFYDTNRRLWGNLNQPNHQATVEGLALAATVWLASRGKLRFPMWLGAVILLESGIVLSGSRTGVIHVGIAAVYALIAAWLARNNGGCRSHPMTRPVGLVVAAALLVAVLLILQPAISAAGHAFDWNLFDTVAELQAADQTAARVSLWKHAWLMFKTHPWLGVGWGEFGWYQFEQLKQVGVTVEMSLHAHNAILDLLAKTGIIGAGGVAIALSVWLWRVVRERLIRGDGEERRQAVVVLTWLAMLCTHSMLEYPLHYLYFFLPFCFMLAWLEPARPSRFTVPGWLVRALGVVFVVVAGWVLVTMWQDYRRAEAREYADQAHFDKLPMPRFWFREYAEADRAQRTTLTPENAAALLPAHIAAVHLLPTPTMIARSAWLFALTGEPDKGREWLERLRYYYAGDEARQYAWVNRSCQNVAASARPQAFCDWIARKARKTRAVEDADSGDDNP
;
A
#
# COMPACT_ATOMS: atom_id res chain seq x y z
N MET A 1 28.25 -8.40 42.51
CA MET A 1 28.47 -8.06 41.11
C MET A 1 27.16 -8.30 40.36
N LEU A 2 26.37 -7.25 40.14
CA LEU A 2 25.17 -7.30 39.33
C LEU A 2 25.63 -7.41 37.87
N GLN A 3 25.42 -8.57 37.24
CA GLN A 3 25.54 -8.72 35.79
C GLN A 3 24.53 -7.77 35.14
N GLN A 4 24.99 -6.64 34.69
CA GLN A 4 24.25 -5.83 33.73
C GLN A 4 24.16 -6.64 32.43
N SER A 5 22.96 -7.17 32.19
CA SER A 5 22.64 -7.73 30.86
C SER A 5 22.86 -6.63 29.81
N PRO A 6 23.40 -6.96 28.62
CA PRO A 6 23.61 -5.99 27.56
C PRO A 6 22.27 -5.27 27.26
N PRO A 7 22.30 -3.99 26.90
CA PRO A 7 21.10 -3.21 26.63
C PRO A 7 20.34 -3.82 25.45
N SER A 8 19.33 -4.64 25.76
CA SER A 8 18.41 -5.14 24.74
C SER A 8 17.43 -4.03 24.39
N ILE A 9 17.34 -3.70 23.11
CA ILE A 9 16.33 -2.74 22.63
C ILE A 9 14.94 -3.25 23.04
N SER A 10 14.19 -2.43 23.75
CA SER A 10 12.88 -2.83 24.27
C SER A 10 11.84 -2.96 23.15
N PRO A 11 10.82 -3.85 23.27
CA PRO A 11 9.76 -3.98 22.26
C PRO A 11 9.05 -2.67 21.90
N PRO A 12 8.76 -1.74 22.85
CA PRO A 12 8.21 -0.43 22.49
C PRO A 12 9.14 0.41 21.59
N ALA A 13 10.45 0.40 21.84
CA ALA A 13 11.42 1.11 21.00
C ALA A 13 11.55 0.47 19.62
N LEU A 14 11.56 -0.86 19.53
CA LEU A 14 11.53 -1.57 18.24
C LEU A 14 10.24 -1.28 17.47
N LEU A 15 9.11 -1.19 18.15
CA LEU A 15 7.85 -0.81 17.52
C LEU A 15 7.92 0.61 16.96
N THR A 16 8.47 1.57 17.71
CA THR A 16 8.71 2.93 17.20
C THR A 16 9.53 2.92 15.91
N LEU A 17 10.64 2.18 15.89
CA LEU A 17 11.48 2.03 14.70
C LEU A 17 10.75 1.33 13.55
N ALA A 18 9.97 0.30 13.85
CA ALA A 18 9.22 -0.46 12.84
C ALA A 18 8.11 0.36 12.15
N ILE A 19 7.59 1.37 12.82
CA ILE A 19 6.65 2.33 12.23
C ILE A 19 7.38 3.46 11.48
N THR A 20 8.52 3.91 12.00
CA THR A 20 9.21 5.10 11.48
C THR A 20 10.07 4.79 10.25
N LEU A 21 10.96 3.80 10.34
CA LEU A 21 12.00 3.61 9.32
C LEU A 21 11.46 3.22 7.93
N PRO A 22 10.45 2.35 7.79
CA PRO A 22 9.92 2.00 6.47
C PRO A 22 9.38 3.19 5.67
N VAL A 23 8.78 4.16 6.37
CA VAL A 23 8.21 5.39 5.79
C VAL A 23 9.27 6.36 5.30
N LEU A 24 10.48 6.29 5.88
CA LEU A 24 11.59 7.19 5.57
C LEU A 24 12.52 6.68 4.48
N VAL A 25 12.29 5.49 3.97
CA VAL A 25 13.07 4.94 2.86
C VAL A 25 12.83 5.77 1.60
N SER A 26 13.89 6.39 1.08
CA SER A 26 13.84 7.28 -0.09
C SER A 26 14.07 6.57 -1.43
N ARG A 27 14.55 5.31 -1.39
CA ARG A 27 14.89 4.56 -2.59
C ARG A 27 13.67 3.83 -3.16
N HIS A 28 13.27 4.23 -4.36
CA HIS A 28 12.17 3.64 -5.12
C HIS A 28 12.67 3.20 -6.48
N THR A 29 12.77 1.89 -6.71
CA THR A 29 13.29 1.32 -7.95
C THR A 29 12.34 0.23 -8.47
N LEU A 30 12.29 0.06 -9.79
CA LEU A 30 11.57 -1.04 -10.40
C LEU A 30 12.36 -2.37 -10.21
N PRO A 31 11.68 -3.52 -10.27
CA PRO A 31 10.29 -3.70 -10.69
C PRO A 31 9.23 -3.44 -9.60
N LEU A 32 9.58 -3.23 -8.34
CA LEU A 32 8.66 -2.95 -7.24
C LEU A 32 9.13 -1.73 -6.45
N ALA A 33 8.58 -0.56 -6.75
CA ALA A 33 9.03 0.71 -6.20
C ALA A 33 9.01 0.77 -4.66
N THR A 34 8.13 0.03 -4.00
CA THR A 34 8.00 0.01 -2.53
C THR A 34 8.88 -1.02 -1.82
N PHE A 35 9.62 -1.84 -2.57
CA PHE A 35 10.36 -2.98 -2.03
C PHE A 35 11.22 -2.65 -0.80
N TYR A 36 12.04 -1.61 -0.87
CA TYR A 36 12.97 -1.28 0.22
C TYR A 36 12.26 -0.87 1.50
N GLY A 37 11.16 -0.13 1.41
CA GLY A 37 10.31 0.22 2.54
C GLY A 37 9.62 -1.01 3.15
N GLU A 38 9.04 -1.87 2.32
CA GLU A 38 8.37 -3.09 2.76
C GLU A 38 9.35 -4.11 3.35
N TRP A 39 10.53 -4.28 2.74
CA TRP A 39 11.58 -5.14 3.27
C TRP A 39 12.07 -4.64 4.63
N THR A 40 12.26 -3.33 4.80
CA THR A 40 12.61 -2.71 6.09
C THR A 40 11.54 -2.99 7.15
N ALA A 41 10.25 -2.85 6.80
CA ALA A 41 9.14 -3.19 7.68
C ALA A 41 9.18 -4.66 8.10
N ALA A 42 9.41 -5.58 7.16
CA ALA A 42 9.50 -7.00 7.44
C ALA A 42 10.67 -7.36 8.37
N VAL A 43 11.86 -6.81 8.14
CA VAL A 43 13.04 -7.01 8.99
C VAL A 43 12.78 -6.55 10.42
N LEU A 44 12.22 -5.35 10.59
CA LEU A 44 11.91 -4.80 11.92
C LEU A 44 10.78 -5.56 12.61
N CYS A 45 9.83 -6.10 11.84
CA CYS A 45 8.79 -7.00 12.36
C CYS A 45 9.42 -8.30 12.91
N VAL A 46 10.34 -8.93 12.19
CA VAL A 46 11.06 -10.13 12.66
C VAL A 46 11.86 -9.80 13.93
N ALA A 47 12.51 -8.63 13.99
CA ALA A 47 13.21 -8.17 15.19
C ALA A 47 12.25 -7.98 16.39
N LEU A 48 11.07 -7.39 16.16
CA LEU A 48 10.04 -7.21 17.19
C LEU A 48 9.49 -8.55 17.70
N ILE A 49 9.24 -9.50 16.79
CA ILE A 49 8.83 -10.88 17.15
C ILE A 49 9.91 -11.51 18.03
N THR A 50 11.16 -11.44 17.62
CA THR A 50 12.31 -12.01 18.34
C THR A 50 12.42 -11.41 19.74
N ALA A 51 12.39 -10.09 19.86
CA ALA A 51 12.44 -9.40 21.15
C ALA A 51 11.26 -9.76 22.07
N SER A 52 10.08 -9.96 21.49
CA SER A 52 8.88 -10.36 22.24
C SER A 52 8.98 -11.80 22.76
N LEU A 53 9.56 -12.72 21.97
CA LEU A 53 9.74 -14.12 22.34
C LEU A 53 10.86 -14.35 23.36
N LEU A 54 11.88 -13.50 23.37
CA LEU A 54 12.98 -13.56 24.35
C LEU A 54 12.54 -13.17 25.76
N GLN A 55 11.45 -12.43 25.92
CA GLN A 55 10.92 -12.08 27.25
C GLN A 55 10.17 -13.26 27.83
N ARG A 56 10.78 -13.86 28.86
CA ARG A 56 10.34 -15.13 29.49
C ARG A 56 8.99 -14.96 30.20
N ARG A 57 7.92 -15.55 29.64
CA ARG A 57 6.62 -15.69 30.31
C ARG A 57 5.95 -17.01 29.94
N PRO A 58 5.19 -17.64 30.85
CA PRO A 58 4.40 -18.82 30.52
C PRO A 58 3.37 -18.45 29.45
N ALA A 59 3.32 -19.25 28.39
CA ALA A 59 2.44 -19.01 27.27
C ALA A 59 1.02 -19.49 27.59
N SER A 60 0.07 -18.58 27.64
CA SER A 60 -1.31 -18.93 27.32
C SER A 60 -1.45 -18.87 25.81
N SER A 61 -2.09 -19.87 25.18
CA SER A 61 -2.21 -19.92 23.74
C SER A 61 -2.91 -18.65 23.22
N SER A 62 -2.29 -18.00 22.25
CA SER A 62 -2.89 -16.87 21.56
C SER A 62 -3.34 -17.33 20.18
N ASN A 63 -4.62 -17.16 19.86
CA ASN A 63 -5.09 -17.39 18.50
C ASN A 63 -4.61 -16.24 17.59
N PRO A 64 -4.02 -16.54 16.43
CA PRO A 64 -3.80 -15.54 15.40
C PRO A 64 -5.15 -14.92 15.02
N LEU A 65 -5.11 -13.70 14.49
CA LEU A 65 -6.35 -13.02 14.08
C LEU A 65 -7.11 -13.86 13.04
N PRO A 66 -8.38 -14.23 13.28
CA PRO A 66 -9.10 -15.16 12.42
C PRO A 66 -9.17 -14.75 10.95
N PHE A 67 -9.20 -13.44 10.65
CA PHE A 67 -9.24 -12.95 9.27
C PHE A 67 -7.96 -13.28 8.49
N LEU A 68 -6.79 -13.35 9.13
CA LEU A 68 -5.55 -13.78 8.49
C LEU A 68 -5.62 -15.27 8.10
N ILE A 69 -6.21 -16.10 8.97
CA ILE A 69 -6.44 -17.52 8.66
C ILE A 69 -7.35 -17.64 7.44
N VAL A 70 -8.42 -16.84 7.37
CA VAL A 70 -9.35 -16.82 6.23
C VAL A 70 -8.61 -16.45 4.94
N LEU A 71 -7.78 -15.38 4.96
CA LEU A 71 -7.02 -14.97 3.78
C LEU A 71 -6.02 -16.02 3.33
N ILE A 72 -5.29 -16.65 4.26
CA ILE A 72 -4.37 -17.76 3.95
C ILE A 72 -5.14 -18.95 3.36
N ALA A 73 -6.24 -19.34 3.98
CA ALA A 73 -7.06 -20.46 3.52
C ALA A 73 -7.66 -20.20 2.12
N ALA A 74 -8.16 -18.98 1.86
CA ALA A 74 -8.66 -18.59 0.56
C ALA A 74 -7.56 -18.64 -0.52
N SER A 75 -6.37 -18.11 -0.23
CA SER A 75 -5.24 -18.14 -1.16
C SER A 75 -4.77 -19.58 -1.45
N LEU A 76 -4.71 -20.44 -0.44
CA LEU A 76 -4.38 -21.85 -0.63
C LEU A 76 -5.46 -22.61 -1.41
N LEU A 77 -6.73 -22.33 -1.16
CA LEU A 77 -7.85 -22.94 -1.88
C LEU A 77 -7.83 -22.54 -3.37
N GLN A 78 -7.53 -21.28 -3.66
CA GLN A 78 -7.35 -20.80 -5.05
C GLN A 78 -6.21 -21.54 -5.75
N ALA A 79 -5.08 -21.76 -5.09
CA ALA A 79 -3.98 -22.54 -5.64
C ALA A 79 -4.37 -24.01 -5.87
N LEU A 80 -5.07 -24.64 -4.92
CA LEU A 80 -5.51 -26.04 -5.03
C LEU A 80 -6.56 -26.25 -6.13
N THR A 81 -7.41 -25.26 -6.39
CA THR A 81 -8.43 -25.33 -7.45
C THR A 81 -7.91 -24.92 -8.83
N GLY A 82 -6.64 -24.55 -8.93
CA GLY A 82 -6.03 -24.08 -10.19
C GLY A 82 -6.51 -22.68 -10.63
N THR A 83 -7.19 -21.95 -9.73
CA THR A 83 -7.59 -20.55 -10.00
C THR A 83 -6.37 -19.64 -10.12
N THR A 84 -5.31 -19.94 -9.39
CA THR A 84 -4.04 -19.21 -9.42
C THR A 84 -2.85 -20.16 -9.32
N ASP A 85 -1.72 -19.76 -9.92
CA ASP A 85 -0.45 -20.49 -9.77
C ASP A 85 0.28 -20.07 -8.47
N LEU A 86 1.17 -20.90 -7.97
CA LEU A 86 2.07 -20.57 -6.85
C LEU A 86 3.36 -19.90 -7.38
N SER A 87 3.24 -18.70 -7.92
CA SER A 87 4.40 -17.90 -8.35
C SER A 87 5.13 -17.25 -7.18
N GLY A 88 6.30 -16.67 -7.44
CA GLY A 88 7.10 -15.98 -6.44
C GLY A 88 6.36 -14.85 -5.75
N SER A 89 5.62 -14.03 -6.49
CA SER A 89 4.82 -12.91 -5.94
C SER A 89 3.67 -13.38 -5.04
N ARG A 90 2.99 -14.49 -5.39
CA ARG A 90 1.90 -15.06 -4.58
C ARG A 90 2.41 -15.72 -3.31
N LEU A 91 3.55 -16.40 -3.37
CA LEU A 91 4.20 -16.91 -2.17
C LEU A 91 4.74 -15.79 -1.27
N ALA A 92 5.17 -14.66 -1.84
CA ALA A 92 5.49 -13.47 -1.06
C ALA A 92 4.27 -12.94 -0.28
N THR A 93 3.08 -12.91 -0.91
CA THR A 93 1.84 -12.56 -0.22
C THR A 93 1.53 -13.49 0.95
N LEU A 94 1.64 -14.81 0.75
CA LEU A 94 1.46 -15.79 1.83
C LEU A 94 2.50 -15.60 2.94
N ALA A 95 3.75 -15.32 2.60
CA ALA A 95 4.81 -15.03 3.59
C ALA A 95 4.47 -13.78 4.42
N VAL A 96 3.93 -12.72 3.81
CA VAL A 96 3.45 -11.52 4.50
C VAL A 96 2.31 -11.87 5.47
N LEU A 97 1.31 -12.63 5.05
CA LEU A 97 0.21 -13.05 5.93
C LEU A 97 0.71 -13.90 7.12
N LEU A 98 1.65 -14.80 6.88
CA LEU A 98 2.29 -15.62 7.92
C LEU A 98 3.13 -14.75 8.88
N LEU A 99 3.87 -13.76 8.36
CA LEU A 99 4.63 -12.80 9.16
C LEU A 99 3.70 -12.01 10.09
N CYS A 100 2.58 -11.50 9.57
CA CYS A 100 1.55 -10.81 10.35
C CYS A 100 0.94 -11.72 11.41
N GLY A 101 0.65 -12.98 11.07
CA GLY A 101 0.17 -13.99 12.02
C GLY A 101 1.15 -14.26 13.15
N ALA A 102 2.44 -14.40 12.84
CA ALA A 102 3.51 -14.58 13.82
C ALA A 102 3.68 -13.36 14.73
N MET A 103 3.62 -12.14 14.15
CA MET A 103 3.70 -10.89 14.91
C MET A 103 2.53 -10.78 15.90
N THR A 104 1.30 -11.03 15.43
CA THR A 104 0.11 -10.97 16.31
C THR A 104 0.18 -12.01 17.41
N GLY A 105 0.65 -13.21 17.12
CA GLY A 105 0.91 -14.27 18.09
C GLY A 105 1.96 -13.84 19.13
N ALA A 106 3.10 -13.35 18.71
CA ALA A 106 4.19 -12.90 19.58
C ALA A 106 3.74 -11.72 20.48
N LEU A 107 2.99 -10.76 19.93
CA LEU A 107 2.42 -9.65 20.69
C LEU A 107 1.46 -10.14 21.77
N ARG A 108 0.60 -11.10 21.46
CA ARG A 108 -0.32 -11.70 22.43
C ARG A 108 0.42 -12.41 23.57
N LEU A 109 1.47 -13.16 23.25
CA LEU A 109 2.34 -13.79 24.25
C LEU A 109 3.04 -12.75 25.13
N TYR A 110 3.53 -11.66 24.56
CA TYR A 110 4.15 -10.56 25.27
C TYR A 110 3.18 -9.86 26.24
N LEU A 111 1.91 -9.73 25.85
CA LEU A 111 0.85 -9.08 26.64
C LEU A 111 0.12 -10.04 27.62
N THR A 112 0.61 -11.26 27.83
CA THR A 112 -0.01 -12.24 28.73
C THR A 112 0.93 -12.62 29.86
N PRO A 113 0.55 -12.49 31.16
CA PRO A 113 -0.64 -11.77 31.65
C PRO A 113 -0.53 -10.27 31.36
N PRO A 114 -1.66 -9.58 31.13
CA PRO A 114 -1.62 -8.18 30.76
C PRO A 114 -1.07 -7.34 31.92
N SER A 115 -0.08 -6.51 31.63
CA SER A 115 0.41 -5.46 32.50
C SER A 115 0.06 -4.12 31.87
N ASP A 116 -0.64 -3.27 32.60
CA ASP A 116 -1.07 -1.95 32.12
C ASP A 116 0.11 -1.10 31.69
N ASN A 117 1.24 -1.21 32.37
CA ASN A 117 2.47 -0.51 32.02
C ASN A 117 3.01 -0.98 30.66
N GLN A 118 2.96 -2.27 30.33
CA GLN A 118 3.45 -2.80 29.06
C GLN A 118 2.51 -2.42 27.91
N ARG A 119 1.20 -2.52 28.13
CA ARG A 119 0.20 -2.08 27.14
C ARG A 119 0.36 -0.61 26.81
N THR A 120 0.46 0.23 27.84
CA THR A 120 0.67 1.67 27.70
C THR A 120 2.01 1.99 27.04
N ALA A 121 3.09 1.27 27.37
CA ALA A 121 4.40 1.46 26.76
C ALA A 121 4.40 1.15 25.26
N LEU A 122 3.79 0.03 24.83
CA LEU A 122 3.64 -0.31 23.42
C LEU A 122 2.80 0.73 22.65
N LEU A 123 1.68 1.15 23.24
CA LEU A 123 0.81 2.17 22.63
C LEU A 123 1.53 3.52 22.52
N THR A 124 2.33 3.88 23.50
CA THR A 124 3.18 5.07 23.48
C THR A 124 4.27 4.94 22.40
N GLY A 125 4.87 3.76 22.27
CA GLY A 125 5.84 3.48 21.20
C GLY A 125 5.23 3.61 19.80
N LEU A 126 4.00 3.08 19.60
CA LEU A 126 3.25 3.25 18.35
C LEU A 126 2.97 4.73 18.07
N ALA A 127 2.51 5.49 19.08
CA ALA A 127 2.21 6.91 18.93
C ALA A 127 3.45 7.74 18.58
N TYR A 128 4.60 7.48 19.22
CA TYR A 128 5.86 8.12 18.84
C TYR A 128 6.33 7.70 17.47
N GLY A 129 6.16 6.43 17.09
CA GLY A 129 6.48 5.94 15.74
C GLY A 129 5.71 6.71 14.67
N CYS A 130 4.39 6.82 14.82
CA CYS A 130 3.55 7.61 13.91
C CYS A 130 3.97 9.09 13.87
N LEU A 131 4.22 9.69 15.04
CA LEU A 131 4.60 11.10 15.12
C LEU A 131 5.94 11.39 14.44
N ILE A 132 6.98 10.61 14.74
CA ILE A 132 8.33 10.81 14.19
C ILE A 132 8.32 10.54 12.68
N ALA A 133 7.68 9.45 12.24
CA ALA A 133 7.54 9.14 10.82
C ALA A 133 6.91 10.29 10.03
N ALA A 134 5.81 10.82 10.56
CA ALA A 134 5.07 11.88 9.90
C ALA A 134 5.77 13.24 9.91
N LEU A 135 6.40 13.62 11.03
CA LEU A 135 7.17 14.88 11.11
C LEU A 135 8.34 14.86 10.13
N LEU A 136 9.08 13.76 10.07
CA LEU A 136 10.18 13.62 9.11
C LEU A 136 9.65 13.51 7.67
N GLY A 137 8.53 12.84 7.45
CA GLY A 137 7.86 12.79 6.15
C GLY A 137 7.39 14.17 5.67
N ALA A 138 6.76 14.96 6.54
CA ALA A 138 6.38 16.34 6.22
C ALA A 138 7.62 17.22 5.90
N LEU A 139 8.72 17.05 6.63
CA LEU A 139 9.98 17.73 6.31
C LEU A 139 10.50 17.34 4.93
N THR A 140 10.42 16.07 4.54
CA THR A 140 10.85 15.65 3.18
C THR A 140 9.97 16.27 2.08
N GLN A 141 8.67 16.50 2.33
CA GLN A 141 7.83 17.27 1.39
C GLN A 141 8.28 18.73 1.28
N TRP A 142 8.65 19.38 2.37
CA TRP A 142 9.22 20.74 2.32
C TRP A 142 10.56 20.77 1.58
N PHE A 143 11.42 19.74 1.75
CA PHE A 143 12.64 19.61 0.94
C PHE A 143 12.32 19.48 -0.55
N GLN A 144 11.31 18.67 -0.92
CA GLN A 144 10.83 18.58 -2.30
C GLN A 144 10.28 19.93 -2.78
N LEU A 145 9.47 20.65 -2.00
CA LEU A 145 8.93 21.95 -2.39
C LEU A 145 10.02 22.97 -2.74
N PHE A 146 11.09 23.00 -1.94
CA PHE A 146 12.23 23.91 -2.15
C PHE A 146 13.30 23.35 -3.09
N ARG A 147 13.07 22.20 -3.73
CA ARG A 147 14.02 21.54 -4.64
C ARG A 147 15.38 21.25 -4.01
N LEU A 148 15.38 20.84 -2.74
CA LEU A 148 16.58 20.54 -1.96
C LEU A 148 16.91 19.02 -1.93
N GLU A 149 16.12 18.18 -2.62
CA GLU A 149 16.35 16.72 -2.63
C GLU A 149 17.70 16.30 -3.24
N PRO A 150 18.27 16.98 -4.28
CA PRO A 150 19.58 16.62 -4.80
C PRO A 150 20.70 16.78 -3.76
N ASP A 151 20.59 17.78 -2.88
CA ASP A 151 21.55 18.11 -1.84
C ASP A 151 21.35 17.29 -0.56
N SER A 152 20.36 16.42 -0.52
CA SER A 152 19.96 15.65 0.66
C SER A 152 20.76 14.35 0.88
N PHE A 153 21.85 14.10 0.16
CA PHE A 153 22.60 12.83 0.20
C PHE A 153 21.71 11.59 -0.01
N HIS A 154 20.74 11.69 -0.89
CA HIS A 154 19.71 10.66 -1.16
C HIS A 154 18.80 10.33 0.03
N LEU A 155 18.70 11.17 1.04
CA LEU A 155 17.77 11.01 2.15
C LEU A 155 16.33 11.37 1.79
N VAL A 156 16.14 12.17 0.71
CA VAL A 156 14.83 12.56 0.18
C VAL A 156 14.64 11.95 -1.21
N SER A 157 13.46 11.39 -1.45
CA SER A 157 13.10 10.83 -2.75
C SER A 157 13.07 11.92 -3.83
N PRO A 158 13.55 11.64 -5.04
CA PRO A 158 13.42 12.55 -6.18
C PRO A 158 11.97 12.93 -6.43
N TYR A 159 11.77 14.18 -6.87
CA TYR A 159 10.45 14.70 -7.21
C TYR A 159 10.45 15.26 -8.66
N PHE A 160 9.40 14.95 -9.42
CA PHE A 160 9.28 15.33 -10.83
C PHE A 160 8.34 16.53 -10.98
N TYR A 161 8.87 17.74 -10.91
CA TYR A 161 8.13 19.02 -10.90
C TYR A 161 7.28 19.28 -12.15
N ASP A 162 7.73 18.79 -13.31
CA ASP A 162 7.06 19.06 -14.59
C ASP A 162 5.77 18.26 -14.75
N THR A 163 5.65 17.11 -14.06
CA THR A 163 4.54 16.19 -14.21
C THR A 163 3.66 16.08 -12.96
N ASN A 164 4.13 16.54 -11.81
CA ASN A 164 3.44 16.35 -10.55
C ASN A 164 3.23 17.69 -9.83
N ARG A 165 2.05 17.82 -9.22
CA ARG A 165 1.64 18.97 -8.40
C ARG A 165 1.42 18.61 -6.93
N ARG A 166 1.58 17.33 -6.56
CA ARG A 166 1.29 16.79 -5.24
C ARG A 166 2.55 16.23 -4.63
N LEU A 167 2.97 16.77 -3.49
CA LEU A 167 4.19 16.33 -2.81
C LEU A 167 3.94 15.03 -2.02
N TRP A 168 4.87 14.11 -2.07
CA TRP A 168 4.71 12.76 -1.52
C TRP A 168 5.76 12.36 -0.47
N GLY A 169 6.75 13.24 -0.20
CA GLY A 169 7.85 12.91 0.71
C GLY A 169 8.61 11.65 0.25
N ASN A 170 9.01 10.83 1.21
CA ASN A 170 9.72 9.57 0.91
C ASN A 170 8.79 8.39 0.62
N LEU A 171 7.47 8.51 0.75
CA LEU A 171 6.55 7.42 0.42
C LEU A 171 6.25 7.28 -1.07
N ASN A 172 6.65 8.26 -1.87
CA ASN A 172 6.41 8.30 -3.32
C ASN A 172 4.92 8.15 -3.70
N GLN A 173 4.02 8.50 -2.76
CA GLN A 173 2.56 8.46 -2.96
C GLN A 173 1.87 9.45 -2.01
N PRO A 174 1.23 10.52 -2.54
CA PRO A 174 0.70 11.63 -1.74
C PRO A 174 -0.37 11.21 -0.73
N ASN A 175 -1.27 10.28 -1.08
CA ASN A 175 -2.33 9.83 -0.18
C ASN A 175 -1.79 8.97 0.98
N HIS A 176 -0.69 8.22 0.75
CA HIS A 176 0.00 7.48 1.80
C HIS A 176 0.67 8.43 2.79
N GLN A 177 1.37 9.46 2.27
CA GLN A 177 2.01 10.48 3.10
C GLN A 177 0.98 11.20 3.98
N ALA A 178 -0.14 11.65 3.40
CA ALA A 178 -1.23 12.29 4.15
C ALA A 178 -1.87 11.35 5.19
N THR A 179 -1.88 10.03 4.93
CA THR A 179 -2.39 9.07 5.91
C THR A 179 -1.45 8.92 7.10
N VAL A 180 -0.14 8.86 6.88
CA VAL A 180 0.86 8.84 7.96
C VAL A 180 0.75 10.11 8.81
N GLU A 181 0.57 11.26 8.19
CA GLU A 181 0.33 12.55 8.87
C GLU A 181 -0.97 12.55 9.66
N GLY A 182 -2.07 12.03 9.09
CA GLY A 182 -3.34 11.88 9.77
C GLY A 182 -3.25 10.98 11.02
N LEU A 183 -2.59 9.82 10.91
CA LEU A 183 -2.33 8.93 12.05
C LEU A 183 -1.54 9.66 13.14
N ALA A 184 -0.56 10.48 12.74
CA ALA A 184 0.24 11.28 13.67
C ALA A 184 -0.57 12.39 14.36
N LEU A 185 -1.54 13.03 13.70
CA LEU A 185 -2.43 14.00 14.35
C LEU A 185 -3.17 13.36 15.52
N ALA A 186 -3.76 12.17 15.35
CA ALA A 186 -4.39 11.44 16.45
C ALA A 186 -3.36 11.04 17.53
N ALA A 187 -2.13 10.67 17.14
CA ALA A 187 -1.03 10.38 18.07
C ALA A 187 -0.63 11.61 18.89
N THR A 188 -0.59 12.82 18.29
CA THR A 188 -0.30 14.06 19.02
C THR A 188 -1.34 14.34 20.10
N VAL A 189 -2.64 14.17 19.79
CA VAL A 189 -3.72 14.32 20.76
C VAL A 189 -3.57 13.32 21.91
N TRP A 190 -3.28 12.05 21.59
CA TRP A 190 -3.03 11.02 22.60
C TRP A 190 -1.85 11.37 23.50
N LEU A 191 -0.69 11.69 22.93
CA LEU A 191 0.51 12.04 23.70
C LEU A 191 0.31 13.31 24.54
N ALA A 192 -0.36 14.33 24.02
CA ALA A 192 -0.69 15.54 24.75
C ALA A 192 -1.66 15.26 25.92
N SER A 193 -2.69 14.44 25.70
CA SER A 193 -3.64 14.02 26.74
C SER A 193 -2.97 13.24 27.90
N ARG A 194 -1.80 12.65 27.64
CA ARG A 194 -0.96 11.95 28.62
C ARG A 194 0.13 12.85 29.24
N GLY A 195 0.16 14.14 28.90
CA GLY A 195 1.20 15.08 29.35
C GLY A 195 2.59 14.81 28.78
N LYS A 196 2.68 13.98 27.72
CA LYS A 196 3.93 13.64 27.03
C LYS A 196 4.35 14.68 25.99
N LEU A 197 3.45 15.56 25.60
CA LEU A 197 3.69 16.62 24.63
C LEU A 197 3.15 17.95 25.20
N ARG A 198 4.02 18.98 25.30
CA ARG A 198 3.64 20.31 25.78
C ARG A 198 2.87 21.06 24.68
N PHE A 199 1.97 21.98 25.05
CA PHE A 199 1.12 22.69 24.09
C PHE A 199 1.88 23.35 22.94
N PRO A 200 2.99 24.11 23.14
CA PRO A 200 3.72 24.71 22.01
C PRO A 200 4.31 23.67 21.06
N MET A 201 4.84 22.57 21.59
CA MET A 201 5.37 21.46 20.77
C MET A 201 4.24 20.74 20.02
N TRP A 202 3.09 20.57 20.67
CA TRP A 202 1.89 20.00 20.05
C TRP A 202 1.41 20.86 18.88
N LEU A 203 1.29 22.17 19.08
CA LEU A 203 0.84 23.10 18.06
C LEU A 203 1.83 23.18 16.87
N GLY A 204 3.14 23.22 17.14
CA GLY A 204 4.17 23.18 16.10
C GLY A 204 4.11 21.87 15.29
N ALA A 205 3.89 20.72 15.94
CA ALA A 205 3.70 19.46 15.26
C ALA A 205 2.44 19.46 14.38
N VAL A 206 1.31 19.97 14.89
CA VAL A 206 0.05 20.09 14.12
C VAL A 206 0.26 20.97 12.88
N ILE A 207 0.88 22.13 13.02
CA ILE A 207 1.15 23.03 11.88
C ILE A 207 2.00 22.33 10.82
N LEU A 208 3.08 21.66 11.22
CA LEU A 208 3.95 20.96 10.26
C LEU A 208 3.21 19.79 9.58
N LEU A 209 2.48 18.97 10.34
CA LEU A 209 1.74 17.81 9.79
C LEU A 209 0.63 18.25 8.83
N GLU A 210 -0.13 19.27 9.20
CA GLU A 210 -1.22 19.76 8.34
C GLU A 210 -0.70 20.50 7.12
N SER A 211 0.46 21.17 7.22
CA SER A 211 1.13 21.70 6.02
C SER A 211 1.49 20.59 5.04
N GLY A 212 1.96 19.44 5.52
CA GLY A 212 2.23 18.26 4.69
C GLY A 212 0.95 17.71 4.04
N ILE A 213 -0.16 17.62 4.80
CA ILE A 213 -1.46 17.23 4.25
C ILE A 213 -1.89 18.15 3.11
N VAL A 214 -1.75 19.46 3.28
CA VAL A 214 -2.07 20.46 2.24
C VAL A 214 -1.15 20.28 1.03
N LEU A 215 0.16 20.16 1.22
CA LEU A 215 1.14 19.94 0.15
C LEU A 215 0.92 18.63 -0.62
N SER A 216 0.36 17.61 0.04
CA SER A 216 -0.02 16.35 -0.61
C SER A 216 -1.23 16.47 -1.52
N GLY A 217 -2.06 17.51 -1.37
CA GLY A 217 -3.34 17.65 -2.07
C GLY A 217 -4.31 16.49 -1.82
N SER A 218 -4.22 15.81 -0.67
CA SER A 218 -4.98 14.60 -0.40
C SER A 218 -6.32 14.88 0.28
N ARG A 219 -7.42 14.54 -0.40
CA ARG A 219 -8.77 14.57 0.20
C ARG A 219 -8.89 13.63 1.41
N THR A 220 -8.21 12.50 1.36
CA THR A 220 -8.16 11.54 2.48
C THR A 220 -7.49 12.16 3.70
N GLY A 221 -6.43 12.96 3.51
CA GLY A 221 -5.77 13.70 4.58
C GLY A 221 -6.72 14.67 5.29
N VAL A 222 -7.53 15.41 4.54
CA VAL A 222 -8.55 16.32 5.11
C VAL A 222 -9.57 15.55 5.97
N ILE A 223 -10.04 14.39 5.49
CA ILE A 223 -10.93 13.52 6.28
C ILE A 223 -10.24 13.07 7.58
N HIS A 224 -8.95 12.76 7.53
CA HIS A 224 -8.18 12.33 8.72
C HIS A 224 -8.04 13.45 9.76
N VAL A 225 -7.90 14.72 9.35
CA VAL A 225 -7.97 15.85 10.27
C VAL A 225 -9.32 15.88 10.99
N GLY A 226 -10.42 15.71 10.26
CA GLY A 226 -11.77 15.61 10.84
C GLY A 226 -11.88 14.46 11.85
N ILE A 227 -11.38 13.27 11.51
CA ILE A 227 -11.37 12.09 12.41
C ILE A 227 -10.52 12.39 13.66
N ALA A 228 -9.36 13.05 13.53
CA ALA A 228 -8.51 13.43 14.67
C ALA A 228 -9.21 14.46 15.59
N ALA A 229 -9.94 15.42 15.01
CA ALA A 229 -10.74 16.40 15.77
C ALA A 229 -11.89 15.70 16.53
N VAL A 230 -12.62 14.79 15.89
CA VAL A 230 -13.65 13.96 16.56
C VAL A 230 -13.05 13.14 17.69
N TYR A 231 -11.88 12.54 17.47
CA TYR A 231 -11.16 11.82 18.53
C TYR A 231 -10.83 12.73 19.71
N ALA A 232 -10.35 13.96 19.48
CA ALA A 232 -10.06 14.92 20.55
C ALA A 232 -11.31 15.25 21.38
N LEU A 233 -12.48 15.40 20.73
CA LEU A 233 -13.77 15.61 21.43
C LEU A 233 -14.19 14.38 22.26
N ILE A 234 -14.03 13.16 21.73
CA ILE A 234 -14.30 11.93 22.48
C ILE A 234 -13.35 11.80 23.66
N ALA A 235 -12.06 12.10 23.48
CA ALA A 235 -11.07 12.10 24.54
C ALA A 235 -11.42 13.15 25.64
N ALA A 236 -11.92 14.33 25.25
CA ALA A 236 -12.41 15.35 26.19
C ALA A 236 -13.62 14.85 27.00
N TRP A 237 -14.56 14.19 26.34
CA TRP A 237 -15.72 13.61 27.01
C TRP A 237 -15.31 12.51 28.02
N LEU A 238 -14.42 11.60 27.63
CA LEU A 238 -13.88 10.57 28.51
C LEU A 238 -13.07 11.14 29.71
N ALA A 239 -12.41 12.29 29.53
CA ALA A 239 -11.65 12.95 30.58
C ALA A 239 -12.53 13.61 31.65
N ARG A 240 -13.80 13.95 31.35
CA ARG A 240 -14.75 14.55 32.29
C ARG A 240 -15.07 13.60 33.48
N ASN A 241 -15.16 12.31 33.18
CA ASN A 241 -15.63 11.30 34.13
C ASN A 241 -14.50 10.72 34.99
N ASN A 242 -13.26 11.06 34.76
CA ASN A 242 -12.11 10.56 35.49
C ASN A 242 -11.33 11.77 36.04
N GLY A 243 -11.25 11.93 37.37
CA GLY A 243 -10.52 13.01 38.04
C GLY A 243 -9.00 13.02 37.75
N GLY A 244 -8.64 13.05 36.47
CA GLY A 244 -7.26 12.95 35.98
C GLY A 244 -6.34 14.06 36.45
N CYS A 245 -5.05 13.81 36.41
CA CYS A 245 -3.96 14.70 36.82
C CYS A 245 -4.16 16.11 36.22
N ARG A 246 -4.46 17.08 37.09
CA ARG A 246 -4.84 18.46 36.70
C ARG A 246 -3.65 19.34 36.33
N SER A 247 -2.44 18.80 36.26
CA SER A 247 -1.21 19.59 36.15
C SER A 247 -0.91 20.17 34.74
N HIS A 248 -1.49 19.58 33.67
CA HIS A 248 -1.19 20.02 32.30
C HIS A 248 -2.48 20.43 31.56
N PRO A 249 -2.50 21.58 30.83
CA PRO A 249 -3.70 22.07 30.16
C PRO A 249 -4.34 21.06 29.20
N MET A 250 -3.53 20.32 28.42
CA MET A 250 -4.00 19.33 27.44
C MET A 250 -4.51 18.02 28.06
N THR A 251 -4.35 17.80 29.36
CA THR A 251 -4.94 16.66 30.08
C THR A 251 -6.35 16.96 30.56
N ARG A 252 -6.80 18.23 30.45
CA ARG A 252 -8.13 18.67 30.86
C ARG A 252 -9.11 18.58 29.70
N PRO A 253 -10.41 18.34 29.93
CA PRO A 253 -11.43 18.31 28.88
C PRO A 253 -11.44 19.56 28.01
N VAL A 254 -11.31 20.75 28.61
CA VAL A 254 -11.28 22.03 27.88
C VAL A 254 -10.09 22.12 26.92
N GLY A 255 -8.90 21.68 27.37
CA GLY A 255 -7.71 21.66 26.49
C GLY A 255 -7.86 20.76 25.28
N LEU A 256 -8.54 19.61 25.44
CA LEU A 256 -8.83 18.70 24.34
C LEU A 256 -9.90 19.22 23.40
N VAL A 257 -10.90 19.97 23.90
CA VAL A 257 -11.87 20.68 23.03
C VAL A 257 -11.17 21.77 22.23
N VAL A 258 -10.27 22.54 22.86
CA VAL A 258 -9.45 23.52 22.17
C VAL A 258 -8.55 22.85 21.11
N ALA A 259 -7.97 21.69 21.42
CA ALA A 259 -7.21 20.92 20.45
C ALA A 259 -8.05 20.53 19.22
N ALA A 260 -9.29 20.06 19.42
CA ALA A 260 -10.19 19.72 18.32
C ALA A 260 -10.48 20.94 17.44
N ALA A 261 -10.74 22.09 18.04
CA ALA A 261 -10.97 23.34 17.31
C ALA A 261 -9.71 23.80 16.54
N LEU A 262 -8.53 23.70 17.16
CA LEU A 262 -7.27 24.08 16.53
C LEU A 262 -6.88 23.18 15.37
N LEU A 263 -7.12 21.86 15.43
CA LEU A 263 -6.91 20.96 14.30
C LEU A 263 -7.69 21.41 13.06
N VAL A 264 -8.95 21.82 13.22
CA VAL A 264 -9.74 22.31 12.09
C VAL A 264 -9.28 23.72 11.67
N ALA A 265 -9.03 24.61 12.63
CA ALA A 265 -8.65 26.00 12.34
C ALA A 265 -7.31 26.11 11.63
N VAL A 266 -6.31 25.31 12.04
CA VAL A 266 -4.98 25.31 11.40
C VAL A 266 -5.09 24.87 9.95
N LEU A 267 -5.85 23.81 9.64
CA LEU A 267 -6.08 23.35 8.27
C LEU A 267 -6.76 24.46 7.43
N LEU A 268 -7.82 25.09 7.96
CA LEU A 268 -8.55 26.15 7.28
C LEU A 268 -7.71 27.40 7.00
N ILE A 269 -6.67 27.63 7.82
CA ILE A 269 -5.72 28.75 7.64
C ILE A 269 -4.60 28.33 6.68
N LEU A 270 -4.03 27.15 6.85
CA LEU A 270 -2.88 26.72 6.05
C LEU A 270 -3.25 26.50 4.57
N GLN A 271 -4.42 25.98 4.29
CA GLN A 271 -4.82 25.68 2.92
C GLN A 271 -4.81 26.92 2.01
N PRO A 272 -5.53 28.02 2.30
CA PRO A 272 -5.46 29.22 1.48
C PRO A 272 -4.09 29.92 1.57
N ALA A 273 -3.39 29.85 2.71
CA ALA A 273 -2.06 30.45 2.85
C ALA A 273 -1.02 29.78 1.95
N ILE A 274 -0.98 28.45 1.90
CA ILE A 274 -0.07 27.69 1.04
C ILE A 274 -0.45 27.88 -0.44
N SER A 275 -1.76 27.90 -0.77
CA SER A 275 -2.21 28.20 -2.14
C SER A 275 -1.79 29.60 -2.59
N ALA A 276 -1.99 30.62 -1.76
CA ALA A 276 -1.55 31.99 -2.05
C ALA A 276 -0.03 32.11 -2.20
N ALA A 277 0.74 31.43 -1.34
CA ALA A 277 2.20 31.37 -1.48
C ALA A 277 2.59 30.65 -2.78
N GLY A 278 1.91 29.55 -3.14
CA GLY A 278 2.10 28.84 -4.39
C GLY A 278 1.96 29.75 -5.62
N HIS A 279 0.93 30.58 -5.65
CA HIS A 279 0.74 31.59 -6.72
C HIS A 279 1.82 32.67 -6.68
N ALA A 280 2.19 33.15 -5.49
CA ALA A 280 3.17 34.26 -5.36
C ALA A 280 4.60 33.81 -5.74
N PHE A 281 4.96 32.56 -5.50
CA PHE A 281 6.29 32.01 -5.76
C PHE A 281 6.34 31.07 -6.98
N ASP A 282 5.25 31.03 -7.75
CA ASP A 282 5.11 30.14 -8.93
C ASP A 282 5.41 28.67 -8.62
N TRP A 283 4.95 28.22 -7.45
CA TRP A 283 5.00 26.79 -7.12
C TRP A 283 3.87 26.07 -7.86
N ASN A 284 4.22 25.06 -8.63
CA ASN A 284 3.23 24.23 -9.31
C ASN A 284 2.54 23.28 -8.30
N LEU A 285 1.67 23.82 -7.45
CA LEU A 285 0.96 23.07 -6.42
C LEU A 285 -0.45 22.70 -6.87
N PHE A 286 -0.90 21.58 -6.35
CA PHE A 286 -2.24 21.06 -6.56
C PHE A 286 -3.26 21.82 -5.69
N ASP A 287 -4.27 22.40 -6.31
CA ASP A 287 -5.36 23.02 -5.58
C ASP A 287 -6.43 22.00 -5.23
N THR A 288 -6.45 21.56 -3.96
CA THR A 288 -7.40 20.57 -3.44
C THR A 288 -8.85 21.04 -3.55
N VAL A 289 -9.11 22.35 -3.51
CA VAL A 289 -10.47 22.92 -3.57
C VAL A 289 -10.99 22.92 -5.00
N ALA A 290 -10.17 23.34 -5.96
CA ALA A 290 -10.52 23.29 -7.38
C ALA A 290 -10.78 21.84 -7.84
N GLU A 291 -9.99 20.89 -7.37
CA GLU A 291 -10.12 19.46 -7.69
C GLU A 291 -11.31 18.78 -6.98
N LEU A 292 -11.76 19.30 -5.83
CA LEU A 292 -13.02 18.82 -5.23
C LEU A 292 -14.21 19.08 -6.15
N GLN A 293 -14.10 20.06 -7.03
CA GLN A 293 -15.12 20.41 -8.03
C GLN A 293 -14.93 19.63 -9.34
N ALA A 294 -13.75 19.06 -9.60
CA ALA A 294 -13.50 18.26 -10.80
C ALA A 294 -14.07 16.84 -10.67
N ALA A 295 -15.05 16.52 -11.52
CA ALA A 295 -15.77 15.24 -11.52
C ALA A 295 -14.92 14.02 -11.96
N ASP A 296 -13.75 14.24 -12.54
CA ASP A 296 -13.02 13.25 -13.35
C ASP A 296 -12.41 12.09 -12.54
N GLN A 297 -11.83 12.36 -11.38
CA GLN A 297 -11.24 11.30 -10.53
C GLN A 297 -12.29 10.35 -9.91
N THR A 298 -13.52 10.82 -9.74
CA THR A 298 -14.62 9.98 -9.27
C THR A 298 -15.05 9.01 -10.37
N ALA A 299 -15.04 9.45 -11.63
CA ALA A 299 -15.34 8.62 -12.79
C ALA A 299 -14.34 7.47 -12.95
N ALA A 300 -13.03 7.70 -12.76
CA ALA A 300 -11.99 6.66 -12.85
C ALA A 300 -12.21 5.55 -11.79
N ARG A 301 -12.49 5.91 -10.54
CA ARG A 301 -12.78 4.93 -9.47
C ARG A 301 -14.05 4.13 -9.74
N VAL A 302 -15.12 4.80 -10.21
CA VAL A 302 -16.37 4.12 -10.56
C VAL A 302 -16.14 3.09 -11.68
N SER A 303 -15.26 3.40 -12.64
CA SER A 303 -14.88 2.44 -13.69
C SER A 303 -14.18 1.22 -13.10
N LEU A 304 -13.22 1.37 -12.18
CA LEU A 304 -12.58 0.26 -11.47
C LEU A 304 -13.59 -0.57 -10.66
N TRP A 305 -14.56 0.07 -10.02
CA TRP A 305 -15.61 -0.63 -9.26
C TRP A 305 -16.53 -1.45 -10.17
N LYS A 306 -16.82 -0.98 -11.39
CA LYS A 306 -17.56 -1.77 -12.38
C LYS A 306 -16.80 -3.04 -12.77
N HIS A 307 -15.48 -2.92 -12.99
CA HIS A 307 -14.63 -4.07 -13.27
C HIS A 307 -14.59 -5.06 -12.10
N ALA A 308 -14.36 -4.58 -10.87
CA ALA A 308 -14.36 -5.42 -9.66
C ALA A 308 -15.69 -6.14 -9.45
N TRP A 309 -16.81 -5.44 -9.65
CA TRP A 309 -18.14 -6.02 -9.53
C TRP A 309 -18.43 -7.07 -10.61
N LEU A 310 -17.95 -6.87 -11.84
CA LEU A 310 -18.08 -7.85 -12.91
C LEU A 310 -17.24 -9.10 -12.61
N MET A 311 -16.01 -8.95 -12.12
CA MET A 311 -15.17 -10.06 -11.65
C MET A 311 -15.86 -10.90 -10.58
N PHE A 312 -16.46 -10.22 -9.58
CA PHE A 312 -17.24 -10.91 -8.55
C PHE A 312 -18.45 -11.65 -9.12
N LYS A 313 -19.20 -11.04 -10.04
CA LYS A 313 -20.37 -11.69 -10.67
C LYS A 313 -20.01 -12.94 -11.48
N THR A 314 -18.88 -12.91 -12.17
CA THR A 314 -18.42 -14.03 -13.00
C THR A 314 -17.74 -15.12 -12.17
N HIS A 315 -17.12 -14.76 -11.04
CA HIS A 315 -16.41 -15.66 -10.14
C HIS A 315 -16.87 -15.48 -8.67
N PRO A 316 -18.14 -15.78 -8.33
CA PRO A 316 -18.73 -15.35 -7.05
C PRO A 316 -18.17 -16.08 -5.82
N TRP A 317 -17.68 -17.31 -5.96
CA TRP A 317 -17.28 -18.14 -4.83
C TRP A 317 -15.87 -17.85 -4.33
N LEU A 318 -14.88 -17.96 -5.20
CA LEU A 318 -13.45 -17.79 -4.89
C LEU A 318 -12.83 -16.53 -5.48
N GLY A 319 -13.60 -15.73 -6.24
CA GLY A 319 -13.08 -14.60 -6.98
C GLY A 319 -12.20 -15.00 -8.15
N VAL A 320 -11.59 -14.02 -8.79
CA VAL A 320 -10.68 -14.23 -9.92
C VAL A 320 -9.28 -14.69 -9.48
N GLY A 321 -8.96 -14.55 -8.21
CA GLY A 321 -7.66 -14.90 -7.65
C GLY A 321 -6.82 -13.70 -7.21
N TRP A 322 -5.98 -13.95 -6.21
CA TRP A 322 -5.07 -12.93 -5.70
C TRP A 322 -3.97 -12.68 -6.73
N GLY A 323 -3.82 -11.43 -7.17
CA GLY A 323 -2.86 -11.03 -8.21
C GLY A 323 -3.42 -10.99 -9.64
N GLU A 324 -4.65 -11.50 -9.86
CA GLU A 324 -5.25 -11.60 -11.21
C GLU A 324 -6.10 -10.38 -11.62
N PHE A 325 -6.27 -9.39 -10.75
CA PHE A 325 -7.15 -8.25 -11.02
C PHE A 325 -6.80 -7.53 -12.33
N GLY A 326 -5.52 -7.26 -12.59
CA GLY A 326 -5.06 -6.57 -13.80
C GLY A 326 -5.37 -7.35 -15.07
N TRP A 327 -5.17 -8.67 -15.06
CA TRP A 327 -5.50 -9.54 -16.18
C TRP A 327 -7.00 -9.55 -16.48
N TYR A 328 -7.84 -9.78 -15.48
CA TYR A 328 -9.30 -9.76 -15.66
C TYR A 328 -9.83 -8.37 -16.02
N GLN A 329 -9.21 -7.30 -15.53
CA GLN A 329 -9.52 -5.95 -15.98
C GLN A 329 -9.29 -5.83 -17.50
N PHE A 330 -8.13 -6.29 -18.01
CA PHE A 330 -7.82 -6.27 -19.42
C PHE A 330 -8.79 -7.13 -20.25
N GLU A 331 -9.16 -8.32 -19.79
CA GLU A 331 -10.11 -9.17 -20.50
C GLU A 331 -11.51 -8.54 -20.62
N GLN A 332 -11.96 -7.82 -19.59
CA GLN A 332 -13.29 -7.26 -19.49
C GLN A 332 -13.44 -5.86 -20.10
N LEU A 333 -12.37 -5.25 -20.65
CA LEU A 333 -12.38 -3.87 -21.14
C LEU A 333 -13.53 -3.60 -22.14
N LYS A 334 -13.71 -4.45 -23.14
CA LYS A 334 -14.79 -4.32 -24.13
C LYS A 334 -16.17 -4.50 -23.50
N GLN A 335 -16.32 -5.37 -22.52
CA GLN A 335 -17.60 -5.65 -21.85
C GLN A 335 -18.03 -4.51 -20.94
N VAL A 336 -17.09 -3.92 -20.20
CA VAL A 336 -17.36 -2.75 -19.35
C VAL A 336 -17.53 -1.48 -20.19
N GLY A 337 -16.79 -1.36 -21.30
CA GLY A 337 -16.96 -0.33 -22.33
C GLY A 337 -16.67 1.10 -21.89
N VAL A 338 -15.97 1.28 -20.75
CA VAL A 338 -15.61 2.58 -20.19
C VAL A 338 -14.10 2.68 -20.09
N THR A 339 -13.54 3.84 -20.46
CA THR A 339 -12.10 4.10 -20.33
C THR A 339 -11.69 4.06 -18.86
N VAL A 340 -10.58 3.35 -18.58
CA VAL A 340 -10.04 3.16 -17.23
C VAL A 340 -8.53 3.04 -17.28
N GLU A 341 -7.84 3.52 -16.26
CA GLU A 341 -6.41 3.25 -16.10
C GLU A 341 -6.16 1.81 -15.68
N MET A 342 -4.99 1.27 -16.04
CA MET A 342 -4.57 -0.03 -15.54
C MET A 342 -4.43 0.01 -14.03
N SER A 343 -5.05 -0.95 -13.37
CA SER A 343 -4.92 -1.12 -11.93
C SER A 343 -4.80 -2.59 -11.55
N LEU A 344 -4.10 -2.86 -10.46
CA LEU A 344 -4.03 -4.18 -9.84
C LEU A 344 -5.03 -4.32 -8.67
N HIS A 345 -5.83 -3.25 -8.42
CA HIS A 345 -6.72 -3.13 -7.28
C HIS A 345 -7.97 -2.31 -7.62
N ALA A 346 -9.06 -2.58 -6.90
CA ALA A 346 -10.32 -1.87 -7.10
C ALA A 346 -10.36 -0.44 -6.50
N HIS A 347 -9.35 0.00 -5.76
CA HIS A 347 -9.37 1.24 -4.95
C HIS A 347 -10.56 1.31 -3.97
N ASN A 348 -11.02 0.14 -3.53
CA ASN A 348 -12.04 -0.05 -2.51
C ASN A 348 -11.86 -1.45 -1.92
N ALA A 349 -11.50 -1.55 -0.64
CA ALA A 349 -11.13 -2.81 0.00
C ALA A 349 -12.23 -3.88 -0.04
N ILE A 350 -13.51 -3.49 0.02
CA ILE A 350 -14.64 -4.44 -0.03
C ILE A 350 -14.76 -5.03 -1.43
N LEU A 351 -14.77 -4.17 -2.45
CA LEU A 351 -14.88 -4.62 -3.84
C LEU A 351 -13.63 -5.39 -4.28
N ASP A 352 -12.45 -4.98 -3.80
CA ASP A 352 -11.18 -5.66 -4.09
C ASP A 352 -11.16 -7.08 -3.52
N LEU A 353 -11.59 -7.26 -2.25
CA LEU A 353 -11.73 -8.58 -1.64
C LEU A 353 -12.78 -9.45 -2.34
N LEU A 354 -13.95 -8.88 -2.68
CA LEU A 354 -15.00 -9.60 -3.41
C LEU A 354 -14.50 -10.05 -4.79
N ALA A 355 -13.84 -9.17 -5.53
CA ALA A 355 -13.28 -9.52 -6.83
C ALA A 355 -12.22 -10.61 -6.72
N LYS A 356 -11.26 -10.47 -5.80
CA LYS A 356 -10.09 -11.37 -5.68
C LYS A 356 -10.37 -12.68 -4.96
N THR A 357 -11.26 -12.69 -3.95
CA THR A 357 -11.45 -13.85 -3.07
C THR A 357 -12.90 -14.36 -3.01
N GLY A 358 -13.79 -13.74 -3.78
CA GLY A 358 -15.21 -14.08 -3.80
C GLY A 358 -15.90 -13.93 -2.45
N ILE A 359 -17.12 -14.48 -2.36
CA ILE A 359 -17.90 -14.41 -1.12
C ILE A 359 -17.30 -15.26 0.03
N ILE A 360 -16.55 -16.31 -0.30
CA ILE A 360 -15.93 -17.17 0.72
C ILE A 360 -14.85 -16.39 1.45
N GLY A 361 -13.91 -15.77 0.74
CA GLY A 361 -12.83 -15.00 1.35
C GLY A 361 -13.33 -13.68 1.95
N ALA A 362 -14.03 -12.85 1.17
CA ALA A 362 -14.54 -11.56 1.62
C ALA A 362 -15.56 -11.70 2.76
N GLY A 363 -16.51 -12.66 2.64
CA GLY A 363 -17.49 -12.95 3.69
C GLY A 363 -16.86 -13.47 4.96
N GLY A 364 -15.88 -14.37 4.84
CA GLY A 364 -15.12 -14.89 5.98
C GLY A 364 -14.35 -13.78 6.72
N VAL A 365 -13.69 -12.86 5.99
CA VAL A 365 -13.03 -11.69 6.57
C VAL A 365 -14.04 -10.77 7.25
N ALA A 366 -15.18 -10.48 6.60
CA ALA A 366 -16.22 -9.64 7.16
C ALA A 366 -16.79 -10.21 8.47
N ILE A 367 -17.08 -11.52 8.51
CA ILE A 367 -17.54 -12.20 9.73
C ILE A 367 -16.47 -12.13 10.82
N ALA A 368 -15.22 -12.45 10.50
CA ALA A 368 -14.12 -12.43 11.46
C ALA A 368 -13.92 -11.05 12.10
N LEU A 369 -13.91 -9.98 11.28
CA LEU A 369 -13.77 -8.60 11.74
C LEU A 369 -15.00 -8.12 12.51
N SER A 370 -16.22 -8.52 12.10
CA SER A 370 -17.45 -8.16 12.82
C SER A 370 -17.51 -8.80 14.21
N VAL A 371 -17.15 -10.08 14.33
CA VAL A 371 -17.06 -10.79 15.61
C VAL A 371 -15.96 -10.17 16.50
N TRP A 372 -14.81 -9.82 15.89
CA TRP A 372 -13.73 -9.14 16.59
C TRP A 372 -14.20 -7.77 17.12
N LEU A 373 -14.82 -6.94 16.28
CA LEU A 373 -15.31 -5.60 16.65
C LEU A 373 -16.36 -5.67 17.76
N TRP A 374 -17.33 -6.58 17.63
CA TRP A 374 -18.33 -6.80 18.69
C TRP A 374 -17.69 -7.11 20.03
N ARG A 375 -16.64 -7.95 20.04
CA ARG A 375 -15.90 -8.31 21.27
C ARG A 375 -15.12 -7.13 21.84
N VAL A 376 -14.45 -6.35 20.98
CA VAL A 376 -13.72 -5.13 21.39
C VAL A 376 -14.70 -4.11 21.99
N VAL A 377 -15.81 -3.84 21.34
CA VAL A 377 -16.84 -2.93 21.85
C VAL A 377 -17.35 -3.40 23.22
N ARG A 378 -17.71 -4.68 23.32
CA ARG A 378 -18.25 -5.23 24.58
C ARG A 378 -17.23 -5.20 25.71
N GLU A 379 -16.00 -5.67 25.48
CA GLU A 379 -15.03 -5.91 26.56
C GLU A 379 -14.16 -4.66 26.85
N ARG A 380 -13.83 -3.82 25.84
CA ARG A 380 -12.98 -2.64 26.00
C ARG A 380 -13.73 -1.33 26.18
N LEU A 381 -14.86 -1.14 25.48
CA LEU A 381 -15.59 0.12 25.53
C LEU A 381 -16.72 0.09 26.58
N ILE A 382 -17.47 -1.02 26.68
CA ILE A 382 -18.61 -1.11 27.60
C ILE A 382 -18.14 -1.57 28.99
N ARG A 383 -17.42 -2.70 29.09
CA ARG A 383 -17.00 -3.31 30.36
C ARG A 383 -15.64 -2.82 30.84
N GLY A 384 -14.79 -2.32 29.96
CA GLY A 384 -13.45 -1.83 30.29
C GLY A 384 -13.51 -0.63 31.26
N ASP A 385 -12.45 -0.48 32.05
CA ASP A 385 -12.28 0.69 32.89
C ASP A 385 -12.00 1.97 32.10
N GLY A 386 -11.87 3.10 32.81
CA GLY A 386 -11.65 4.39 32.17
C GLY A 386 -10.35 4.47 31.35
N GLU A 387 -9.29 3.76 31.78
CA GLU A 387 -8.00 3.74 31.06
C GLU A 387 -8.06 2.82 29.83
N GLU A 388 -8.58 1.62 29.97
CA GLU A 388 -8.80 0.69 28.86
C GLU A 388 -9.66 1.32 27.76
N ARG A 389 -10.71 2.05 28.15
CA ARG A 389 -11.60 2.76 27.21
C ARG A 389 -10.87 3.85 26.44
N ARG A 390 -10.05 4.69 27.13
CA ARG A 390 -9.24 5.73 26.46
C ARG A 390 -8.24 5.14 25.47
N GLN A 391 -7.56 4.07 25.86
CA GLN A 391 -6.61 3.36 25.00
C GLN A 391 -7.31 2.69 23.81
N ALA A 392 -8.48 2.09 24.03
CA ALA A 392 -9.24 1.47 22.95
C ALA A 392 -9.72 2.50 21.92
N VAL A 393 -10.18 3.66 22.36
CA VAL A 393 -10.69 4.73 21.48
C VAL A 393 -9.59 5.25 20.55
N VAL A 394 -8.36 5.52 21.04
CA VAL A 394 -7.29 6.00 20.15
C VAL A 394 -6.90 4.95 19.10
N VAL A 395 -6.83 3.67 19.50
CA VAL A 395 -6.50 2.60 18.54
C VAL A 395 -7.61 2.41 17.51
N LEU A 396 -8.88 2.48 17.93
CA LEU A 396 -10.02 2.46 17.01
C LEU A 396 -10.04 3.67 16.06
N THR A 397 -9.56 4.84 16.52
CA THR A 397 -9.41 6.04 15.67
C THR A 397 -8.38 5.78 14.56
N TRP A 398 -7.20 5.23 14.89
CA TRP A 398 -6.21 4.87 13.88
C TRP A 398 -6.72 3.82 12.90
N LEU A 399 -7.43 2.79 13.40
CA LEU A 399 -8.07 1.79 12.54
C LEU A 399 -9.12 2.42 11.63
N ALA A 400 -9.93 3.35 12.15
CA ALA A 400 -10.94 4.08 11.35
C ALA A 400 -10.28 4.90 10.23
N MET A 401 -9.14 5.56 10.49
CA MET A 401 -8.37 6.28 9.46
C MET A 401 -7.88 5.33 8.36
N LEU A 402 -7.26 4.20 8.72
CA LEU A 402 -6.80 3.21 7.74
C LEU A 402 -7.98 2.57 6.97
N CYS A 403 -9.08 2.27 7.62
CA CYS A 403 -10.28 1.77 6.95
C CYS A 403 -10.88 2.80 6.00
N THR A 404 -10.96 4.08 6.39
CA THR A 404 -11.43 5.16 5.51
C THR A 404 -10.55 5.29 4.27
N HIS A 405 -9.22 5.27 4.44
CA HIS A 405 -8.31 5.27 3.29
C HIS A 405 -8.50 4.03 2.42
N SER A 406 -8.71 2.84 3.02
CA SER A 406 -8.92 1.59 2.29
C SER A 406 -10.23 1.55 1.49
N MET A 407 -11.20 2.43 1.78
CA MET A 407 -12.41 2.59 0.95
C MET A 407 -12.16 3.44 -0.30
N LEU A 408 -11.07 4.19 -0.35
CA LEU A 408 -10.75 5.15 -1.41
C LEU A 408 -9.50 4.75 -2.21
N GLU A 409 -8.66 3.90 -1.63
CA GLU A 409 -7.36 3.45 -2.13
C GLU A 409 -7.07 2.03 -1.60
N TYR A 410 -5.81 1.57 -1.66
CA TYR A 410 -5.41 0.23 -1.21
C TYR A 410 -4.20 0.23 -0.22
N PRO A 411 -4.20 1.07 0.84
CA PRO A 411 -3.04 1.16 1.75
C PRO A 411 -2.69 -0.16 2.43
N LEU A 412 -3.67 -1.02 2.69
CA LEU A 412 -3.44 -2.31 3.34
C LEU A 412 -2.76 -3.37 2.43
N HIS A 413 -2.51 -3.05 1.16
CA HIS A 413 -1.63 -3.85 0.31
C HIS A 413 -0.14 -3.56 0.56
N TYR A 414 0.18 -2.50 1.28
CA TYR A 414 1.55 -2.14 1.65
C TYR A 414 1.85 -2.59 3.08
N LEU A 415 2.96 -3.31 3.24
CA LEU A 415 3.32 -3.93 4.51
C LEU A 415 3.52 -2.91 5.64
N TYR A 416 4.05 -1.72 5.33
CA TYR A 416 4.22 -0.64 6.31
C TYR A 416 2.90 -0.03 6.83
N PHE A 417 1.74 -0.32 6.21
CA PHE A 417 0.40 -0.06 6.76
C PHE A 417 -0.25 -1.33 7.31
N PHE A 418 -0.05 -2.47 6.65
CA PHE A 418 -0.71 -3.71 7.04
C PHE A 418 -0.18 -4.27 8.37
N LEU A 419 1.13 -4.15 8.63
CA LEU A 419 1.71 -4.55 9.93
C LEU A 419 1.16 -3.73 11.10
N PRO A 420 1.16 -2.37 11.06
CA PRO A 420 0.50 -1.57 12.10
C PRO A 420 -0.99 -1.88 12.26
N PHE A 421 -1.70 -2.12 11.17
CA PHE A 421 -3.11 -2.53 11.20
C PHE A 421 -3.30 -3.84 11.97
N CYS A 422 -2.55 -4.88 11.63
CA CYS A 422 -2.59 -6.16 12.33
C CYS A 422 -2.15 -6.03 13.81
N PHE A 423 -1.13 -5.20 14.09
CA PHE A 423 -0.71 -4.90 15.45
C PHE A 423 -1.84 -4.29 16.26
N MET A 424 -2.53 -3.28 15.74
CA MET A 424 -3.64 -2.60 16.41
C MET A 424 -4.82 -3.53 16.69
N LEU A 425 -5.17 -4.38 15.72
CA LEU A 425 -6.21 -5.40 15.91
C LEU A 425 -5.84 -6.38 17.03
N ALA A 426 -4.59 -6.88 17.04
CA ALA A 426 -4.11 -7.82 18.06
C ALA A 426 -3.99 -7.16 19.43
N TRP A 427 -3.60 -5.88 19.49
CA TRP A 427 -3.49 -5.12 20.73
C TRP A 427 -4.86 -4.89 21.39
N LEU A 428 -5.91 -4.63 20.60
CA LEU A 428 -7.29 -4.47 21.07
C LEU A 428 -7.95 -5.79 21.48
N GLU A 429 -7.51 -6.92 20.93
CA GLU A 429 -8.12 -8.21 21.17
C GLU A 429 -8.23 -8.53 22.66
N PRO A 430 -9.42 -8.79 23.22
CA PRO A 430 -9.59 -9.13 24.62
C PRO A 430 -8.84 -10.42 24.99
N ALA A 431 -8.28 -10.46 26.22
CA ALA A 431 -7.66 -11.68 26.73
C ALA A 431 -8.70 -12.80 26.86
N ARG A 432 -8.36 -14.01 26.44
CA ARG A 432 -9.17 -15.20 26.64
C ARG A 432 -8.41 -16.22 27.47
N PRO A 433 -9.05 -16.83 28.46
CA PRO A 433 -8.46 -18.01 29.09
C PRO A 433 -8.31 -19.10 28.04
N SER A 434 -7.09 -19.57 27.85
CA SER A 434 -6.85 -20.69 26.93
C SER A 434 -7.16 -22.02 27.61
N ARG A 435 -7.86 -22.88 26.91
CA ARG A 435 -8.05 -24.28 27.32
C ARG A 435 -6.80 -25.16 27.10
N PHE A 436 -5.86 -24.65 26.29
CA PHE A 436 -4.61 -25.37 25.98
C PHE A 436 -3.43 -24.50 26.38
N THR A 437 -2.57 -25.04 27.23
CA THR A 437 -1.27 -24.45 27.55
C THR A 437 -0.21 -25.08 26.66
N VAL A 438 0.44 -24.27 25.84
CA VAL A 438 1.59 -24.74 25.05
C VAL A 438 2.84 -24.66 25.91
N PRO A 439 3.65 -25.72 26.01
CA PRO A 439 4.90 -25.68 26.78
C PRO A 439 5.80 -24.54 26.30
N GLY A 440 6.35 -23.75 27.24
CA GLY A 440 7.16 -22.58 26.90
C GLY A 440 8.43 -22.88 26.07
N TRP A 441 8.97 -24.11 26.21
CA TRP A 441 10.09 -24.56 25.36
C TRP A 441 9.67 -24.75 23.90
N LEU A 442 8.45 -25.28 23.65
CA LEU A 442 7.94 -25.48 22.29
C LEU A 442 7.67 -24.15 21.58
N VAL A 443 7.10 -23.16 22.31
CA VAL A 443 6.91 -21.79 21.77
C VAL A 443 8.25 -21.20 21.37
N ARG A 444 9.29 -21.37 22.19
CA ARG A 444 10.63 -20.87 21.87
C ARG A 444 11.25 -21.60 20.69
N ALA A 445 11.16 -22.93 20.64
CA ALA A 445 11.69 -23.71 19.53
C ALA A 445 11.02 -23.30 18.21
N LEU A 446 9.69 -23.20 18.18
CA LEU A 446 8.94 -22.73 17.02
C LEU A 446 9.30 -21.28 16.66
N GLY A 447 9.50 -20.42 17.66
CA GLY A 447 9.95 -19.05 17.47
C GLY A 447 11.34 -18.96 16.83
N VAL A 448 12.29 -19.78 17.28
CA VAL A 448 13.64 -19.85 16.68
C VAL A 448 13.56 -20.33 15.23
N VAL A 449 12.81 -21.42 14.97
CA VAL A 449 12.60 -21.92 13.61
C VAL A 449 11.98 -20.84 12.73
N PHE A 450 10.96 -20.14 13.23
CA PHE A 450 10.33 -19.06 12.48
C PHE A 450 11.33 -17.93 12.15
N VAL A 451 12.13 -17.48 13.11
CA VAL A 451 13.13 -16.41 12.89
C VAL A 451 14.18 -16.83 11.87
N VAL A 452 14.66 -18.08 11.93
CA VAL A 452 15.62 -18.62 10.97
C VAL A 452 15.02 -18.67 9.56
N VAL A 453 13.80 -19.21 9.43
CA VAL A 453 13.11 -19.30 8.14
C VAL A 453 12.79 -17.90 7.59
N ALA A 454 12.26 -17.01 8.42
CA ALA A 454 11.96 -15.64 8.01
C ALA A 454 13.24 -14.88 7.59
N GLY A 455 14.33 -15.04 8.33
CA GLY A 455 15.62 -14.48 7.97
C GLY A 455 16.14 -14.98 6.63
N TRP A 456 16.01 -16.30 6.38
CA TRP A 456 16.37 -16.89 5.10
C TRP A 456 15.49 -16.35 3.95
N VAL A 457 14.18 -16.26 4.14
CA VAL A 457 13.25 -15.68 3.17
C VAL A 457 13.65 -14.22 2.85
N LEU A 458 13.86 -13.40 3.87
CA LEU A 458 14.25 -12.00 3.70
C LEU A 458 15.57 -11.84 2.91
N VAL A 459 16.58 -12.68 3.21
CA VAL A 459 17.87 -12.66 2.49
C VAL A 459 17.68 -13.08 1.03
N THR A 460 16.92 -14.14 0.77
CA THR A 460 16.70 -14.62 -0.60
C THR A 460 15.84 -13.64 -1.42
N MET A 461 14.81 -13.02 -0.80
CA MET A 461 14.03 -11.95 -1.44
C MET A 461 14.91 -10.74 -1.78
N TRP A 462 15.76 -10.30 -0.87
CA TRP A 462 16.72 -9.23 -1.12
C TRP A 462 17.65 -9.54 -2.30
N GLN A 463 18.25 -10.74 -2.31
CA GLN A 463 19.15 -11.16 -3.39
C GLN A 463 18.45 -11.19 -4.74
N ASP A 464 17.23 -11.73 -4.80
CA ASP A 464 16.48 -11.83 -6.04
C ASP A 464 15.97 -10.47 -6.51
N TYR A 465 15.56 -9.60 -5.58
CA TYR A 465 15.19 -8.22 -5.94
C TYR A 465 16.38 -7.45 -6.52
N ARG A 466 17.56 -7.55 -5.90
CA ARG A 466 18.78 -6.90 -6.40
C ARG A 466 19.18 -7.38 -7.81
N ARG A 467 18.90 -8.64 -8.13
CA ARG A 467 19.10 -9.17 -9.49
C ARG A 467 18.07 -8.61 -10.47
N ALA A 468 16.78 -8.58 -10.08
CA ALA A 468 15.73 -8.00 -10.91
C ALA A 468 15.98 -6.52 -11.16
N GLU A 469 16.30 -5.75 -10.12
CA GLU A 469 16.64 -4.33 -10.19
C GLU A 469 17.83 -4.07 -11.13
N ALA A 470 18.92 -4.84 -10.98
CA ALA A 470 20.10 -4.71 -11.83
C ALA A 470 19.77 -4.93 -13.31
N ARG A 471 18.89 -5.87 -13.63
CA ARG A 471 18.43 -6.13 -15.00
C ARG A 471 17.55 -5.02 -15.53
N GLU A 472 16.60 -4.52 -14.73
CA GLU A 472 15.68 -3.45 -15.09
C GLU A 472 16.43 -2.20 -15.59
N TYR A 473 17.52 -1.83 -14.90
CA TYR A 473 18.31 -0.64 -15.22
C TYR A 473 19.54 -0.91 -16.11
N ALA A 474 19.75 -2.14 -16.57
CA ALA A 474 20.86 -2.48 -17.46
C ALA A 474 20.59 -1.97 -18.88
N ASP A 475 21.64 -1.54 -19.56
CA ASP A 475 21.62 -1.38 -21.02
C ASP A 475 21.56 -2.75 -21.74
N GLN A 476 21.22 -2.73 -23.03
CA GLN A 476 21.05 -3.96 -23.82
C GLN A 476 22.32 -4.80 -23.90
N ALA A 477 23.52 -4.19 -23.86
CA ALA A 477 24.78 -4.92 -23.98
C ALA A 477 25.16 -5.71 -22.71
N HIS A 478 24.69 -5.26 -21.55
CA HIS A 478 24.95 -5.87 -20.25
C HIS A 478 23.82 -6.78 -19.78
N PHE A 479 22.58 -6.53 -20.25
CA PHE A 479 21.36 -7.21 -19.82
C PHE A 479 21.46 -8.74 -19.84
N ASP A 480 21.95 -9.33 -20.95
CA ASP A 480 22.03 -10.78 -21.12
C ASP A 480 23.10 -11.44 -20.24
N LYS A 481 24.08 -10.65 -19.72
CA LYS A 481 25.15 -11.12 -18.84
C LYS A 481 24.75 -11.14 -17.37
N LEU A 482 23.68 -10.43 -16.99
CA LEU A 482 23.24 -10.34 -15.61
C LEU A 482 22.50 -11.60 -15.17
N PRO A 483 22.73 -12.07 -13.92
CA PRO A 483 22.07 -13.26 -13.40
C PRO A 483 20.56 -13.03 -13.25
N MET A 484 19.77 -14.06 -13.59
CA MET A 484 18.34 -14.07 -13.34
C MET A 484 18.04 -14.20 -11.84
N PRO A 485 16.95 -13.59 -11.33
CA PRO A 485 16.39 -13.95 -10.04
C PRO A 485 16.11 -15.45 -9.97
N ARG A 486 16.32 -16.06 -8.80
CA ARG A 486 16.14 -17.51 -8.67
C ARG A 486 14.66 -17.88 -8.56
N PHE A 487 13.89 -17.08 -7.78
CA PHE A 487 12.53 -17.43 -7.45
C PHE A 487 11.60 -16.20 -7.27
N TRP A 488 11.84 -15.31 -6.29
CA TRP A 488 10.87 -14.32 -5.81
C TRP A 488 10.42 -13.28 -6.85
N PHE A 489 11.34 -12.83 -7.69
CA PHE A 489 11.10 -11.79 -8.71
C PHE A 489 11.42 -12.29 -10.12
N ARG A 490 11.40 -13.61 -10.29
CA ARG A 490 11.75 -14.24 -11.55
C ARG A 490 10.79 -13.83 -12.67
N GLU A 491 9.49 -13.83 -12.40
CA GLU A 491 8.45 -13.47 -13.35
C GLU A 491 8.58 -12.02 -13.87
N TYR A 492 9.01 -11.08 -13.02
CA TYR A 492 9.30 -9.70 -13.45
C TYR A 492 10.52 -9.64 -14.38
N ALA A 493 11.58 -10.37 -14.08
CA ALA A 493 12.76 -10.42 -14.93
C ALA A 493 12.50 -11.16 -16.26
N GLU A 494 11.62 -12.16 -16.28
CA GLU A 494 11.14 -12.83 -17.50
C GLU A 494 10.28 -11.89 -18.34
N ALA A 495 9.41 -11.09 -17.75
CA ALA A 495 8.62 -10.07 -18.42
C ALA A 495 9.52 -8.98 -19.04
N ASP A 496 10.51 -8.46 -18.30
CA ASP A 496 11.48 -7.51 -18.81
C ASP A 496 12.30 -8.11 -19.98
N ARG A 497 12.72 -9.36 -19.86
CA ARG A 497 13.38 -10.07 -20.97
C ARG A 497 12.47 -10.19 -22.19
N ALA A 498 11.20 -10.56 -22.01
CA ALA A 498 10.24 -10.61 -23.09
C ALA A 498 10.09 -9.24 -23.78
N GLN A 499 10.03 -8.16 -23.00
CA GLN A 499 9.90 -6.80 -23.53
C GLN A 499 11.12 -6.37 -24.35
N ARG A 500 12.34 -6.78 -24.02
CA ARG A 500 13.59 -6.40 -24.69
C ARG A 500 13.95 -7.29 -25.88
N THR A 501 13.37 -8.50 -25.97
CA THR A 501 13.70 -9.45 -27.04
C THR A 501 13.20 -8.96 -28.40
N THR A 502 14.03 -9.02 -29.44
CA THR A 502 13.62 -8.72 -30.81
C THR A 502 12.65 -9.78 -31.33
N LEU A 503 11.52 -9.34 -31.90
CA LEU A 503 10.49 -10.22 -32.44
C LEU A 503 10.70 -10.45 -33.92
N THR A 504 10.77 -11.72 -34.32
CA THR A 504 10.89 -12.14 -35.74
C THR A 504 9.87 -13.24 -36.04
N PRO A 505 9.52 -13.48 -37.32
CA PRO A 505 8.61 -14.58 -37.66
C PRO A 505 9.11 -15.95 -37.16
N GLU A 506 10.45 -16.17 -37.18
CA GLU A 506 11.07 -17.45 -36.80
C GLU A 506 10.98 -17.73 -35.32
N ASN A 507 11.02 -16.70 -34.45
CA ASN A 507 10.97 -16.88 -33.01
C ASN A 507 9.58 -16.62 -32.40
N ALA A 508 8.61 -16.19 -33.21
CA ALA A 508 7.30 -15.74 -32.73
C ALA A 508 6.57 -16.81 -31.91
N ALA A 509 6.51 -18.04 -32.39
CA ALA A 509 5.83 -19.14 -31.70
C ALA A 509 6.48 -19.49 -30.36
N ALA A 510 7.81 -19.43 -30.27
CA ALA A 510 8.55 -19.71 -29.03
C ALA A 510 8.39 -18.59 -27.99
N LEU A 511 8.25 -17.33 -28.43
CA LEU A 511 8.16 -16.17 -27.54
C LEU A 511 6.73 -15.86 -27.06
N LEU A 512 5.70 -16.28 -27.81
CA LEU A 512 4.31 -15.95 -27.51
C LEU A 512 3.88 -16.36 -26.08
N PRO A 513 4.19 -17.57 -25.55
CA PRO A 513 3.81 -17.93 -24.17
C PRO A 513 4.40 -16.99 -23.10
N ALA A 514 5.67 -16.60 -23.24
CA ALA A 514 6.32 -15.68 -22.32
C ALA A 514 5.70 -14.27 -22.35
N HIS A 515 5.27 -13.80 -23.54
CA HIS A 515 4.60 -12.52 -23.69
C HIS A 515 3.19 -12.54 -23.08
N ILE A 516 2.44 -13.64 -23.24
CA ILE A 516 1.14 -13.82 -22.60
C ILE A 516 1.32 -13.82 -21.07
N ALA A 517 2.30 -14.55 -20.54
CA ALA A 517 2.59 -14.57 -19.11
C ALA A 517 2.97 -13.17 -18.58
N ALA A 518 3.72 -12.39 -19.34
CA ALA A 518 4.06 -11.02 -18.97
C ALA A 518 2.84 -10.09 -18.95
N VAL A 519 1.88 -10.25 -19.87
CA VAL A 519 0.59 -9.50 -19.85
C VAL A 519 -0.28 -9.94 -18.66
N HIS A 520 -0.25 -11.22 -18.29
CA HIS A 520 -0.92 -11.69 -17.07
C HIS A 520 -0.35 -11.03 -15.81
N LEU A 521 0.97 -10.93 -15.72
CA LEU A 521 1.65 -10.28 -14.59
C LEU A 521 1.32 -8.79 -14.54
N LEU A 522 1.47 -8.10 -15.67
CA LEU A 522 1.25 -6.66 -15.79
C LEU A 522 0.85 -6.30 -17.24
N PRO A 523 -0.43 -6.04 -17.51
CA PRO A 523 -0.93 -5.78 -18.87
C PRO A 523 -0.58 -4.37 -19.35
N THR A 524 0.72 -4.10 -19.57
CA THR A 524 1.19 -2.82 -20.10
C THR A 524 0.85 -2.68 -21.59
N PRO A 525 0.65 -1.45 -22.12
CA PRO A 525 0.36 -1.23 -23.53
C PRO A 525 1.40 -1.86 -24.46
N THR A 526 2.67 -1.74 -24.10
CA THR A 526 3.80 -2.30 -24.86
C THR A 526 3.72 -3.83 -24.94
N MET A 527 3.47 -4.51 -23.81
CA MET A 527 3.38 -5.97 -23.80
C MET A 527 2.14 -6.47 -24.54
N ILE A 528 1.02 -5.76 -24.42
CA ILE A 528 -0.21 -6.06 -25.19
C ILE A 528 0.07 -5.94 -26.70
N ALA A 529 0.71 -4.86 -27.16
CA ALA A 529 1.03 -4.66 -28.57
C ALA A 529 2.02 -5.70 -29.11
N ARG A 530 3.04 -6.05 -28.33
CA ARG A 530 4.00 -7.10 -28.66
C ARG A 530 3.33 -8.47 -28.77
N SER A 531 2.46 -8.81 -27.84
CA SER A 531 1.70 -10.06 -27.87
C SER A 531 0.74 -10.09 -29.08
N ALA A 532 0.08 -8.98 -29.37
CA ALA A 532 -0.79 -8.87 -30.55
C ALA A 532 -0.03 -9.08 -31.86
N TRP A 533 1.18 -8.55 -31.96
CA TRP A 533 2.06 -8.79 -33.10
C TRP A 533 2.47 -10.26 -33.21
N LEU A 534 2.82 -10.90 -32.08
CA LEU A 534 3.15 -12.33 -32.06
C LEU A 534 1.96 -13.21 -32.47
N PHE A 535 0.74 -12.90 -32.02
CA PHE A 535 -0.46 -13.59 -32.49
C PHE A 535 -0.62 -13.51 -34.01
N ALA A 536 -0.38 -12.33 -34.58
CA ALA A 536 -0.47 -12.17 -36.04
C ALA A 536 0.59 -13.00 -36.78
N LEU A 537 1.82 -13.06 -36.27
CA LEU A 537 2.91 -13.85 -36.85
C LEU A 537 2.70 -15.38 -36.70
N THR A 538 1.98 -15.82 -35.68
CA THR A 538 1.70 -17.25 -35.42
C THR A 538 0.39 -17.74 -36.06
N GLY A 539 -0.26 -16.91 -36.89
CA GLY A 539 -1.47 -17.30 -37.61
C GLY A 539 -2.79 -17.00 -36.88
N GLU A 540 -2.77 -16.23 -35.78
CA GLU A 540 -3.95 -15.76 -35.05
C GLU A 540 -4.16 -14.23 -35.20
N PRO A 541 -4.27 -13.67 -36.44
CA PRO A 541 -4.33 -12.22 -36.64
C PRO A 541 -5.56 -11.56 -36.01
N ASP A 542 -6.68 -12.27 -35.93
CA ASP A 542 -7.92 -11.72 -35.36
C ASP A 542 -7.80 -11.53 -33.83
N LYS A 543 -7.12 -12.44 -33.13
CA LYS A 543 -6.80 -12.30 -31.73
C LYS A 543 -5.83 -11.13 -31.48
N GLY A 544 -4.85 -10.96 -32.37
CA GLY A 544 -3.97 -9.81 -32.34
C GLY A 544 -4.73 -8.48 -32.51
N ARG A 545 -5.69 -8.43 -33.44
CA ARG A 545 -6.58 -7.26 -33.62
C ARG A 545 -7.40 -6.98 -32.37
N GLU A 546 -8.00 -8.02 -31.81
CA GLU A 546 -8.82 -7.91 -30.61
C GLU A 546 -8.03 -7.33 -29.42
N TRP A 547 -6.80 -7.79 -29.20
CA TRP A 547 -5.96 -7.30 -28.12
C TRP A 547 -5.59 -5.83 -28.31
N LEU A 548 -5.24 -5.41 -29.52
CA LEU A 548 -4.94 -4.00 -29.82
C LEU A 548 -6.15 -3.09 -29.69
N GLU A 549 -7.35 -3.54 -30.08
CA GLU A 549 -8.57 -2.76 -29.96
C GLU A 549 -8.99 -2.52 -28.50
N ARG A 550 -8.55 -3.35 -27.57
CA ARG A 550 -8.79 -3.14 -26.13
C ARG A 550 -8.04 -1.91 -25.61
N LEU A 551 -6.89 -1.52 -26.21
CA LEU A 551 -6.09 -0.37 -25.76
C LEU A 551 -6.88 0.95 -25.76
N ARG A 552 -7.87 1.12 -26.64
CA ARG A 552 -8.72 2.32 -26.65
C ARG A 552 -9.50 2.55 -25.34
N TYR A 553 -9.73 1.49 -24.56
CA TYR A 553 -10.41 1.57 -23.26
C TYR A 553 -9.45 1.64 -22.09
N TYR A 554 -8.15 1.51 -22.36
CA TYR A 554 -7.16 1.34 -21.30
C TYR A 554 -6.29 2.58 -21.11
N TYR A 555 -5.73 3.08 -22.20
CA TYR A 555 -4.74 4.15 -22.18
C TYR A 555 -5.06 5.16 -23.27
N ALA A 556 -5.72 6.25 -22.91
CA ALA A 556 -5.91 7.35 -23.83
C ALA A 556 -4.54 7.89 -24.29
N GLY A 557 -4.32 7.98 -25.60
CA GLY A 557 -3.06 8.43 -26.20
C GLY A 557 -2.01 7.34 -26.43
N ASP A 558 -2.00 6.23 -25.70
CA ASP A 558 -1.05 5.13 -25.96
C ASP A 558 -1.45 4.25 -27.15
N GLU A 559 -2.74 4.23 -27.50
CA GLU A 559 -3.25 3.48 -28.64
C GLU A 559 -2.52 3.84 -29.94
N ALA A 560 -2.38 5.13 -30.24
CA ALA A 560 -1.71 5.62 -31.45
C ALA A 560 -0.23 5.21 -31.49
N ARG A 561 0.47 5.36 -30.38
CA ARG A 561 1.88 4.94 -30.25
C ARG A 561 2.06 3.45 -30.52
N GLN A 562 1.18 2.61 -29.96
CA GLN A 562 1.24 1.15 -30.14
C GLN A 562 0.87 0.73 -31.57
N TYR A 563 -0.15 1.35 -32.18
CA TYR A 563 -0.46 1.10 -33.59
C TYR A 563 0.68 1.51 -34.51
N ALA A 564 1.34 2.64 -34.24
CA ALA A 564 2.50 3.07 -35.00
C ALA A 564 3.69 2.09 -34.87
N TRP A 565 3.91 1.55 -33.65
CA TRP A 565 4.96 0.55 -33.44
C TRP A 565 4.68 -0.75 -34.19
N VAL A 566 3.45 -1.30 -34.09
CA VAL A 566 3.06 -2.53 -34.82
C VAL A 566 3.13 -2.32 -36.34
N ASN A 567 2.72 -1.13 -36.82
CA ASN A 567 2.80 -0.81 -38.26
C ASN A 567 4.25 -0.80 -38.76
N ARG A 568 5.19 -0.22 -38.00
CA ARG A 568 6.63 -0.30 -38.32
C ARG A 568 7.13 -1.75 -38.29
N SER A 569 6.70 -2.55 -37.36
CA SER A 569 7.04 -3.98 -37.28
C SER A 569 6.55 -4.75 -38.51
N CYS A 570 5.34 -4.46 -39.00
CA CYS A 570 4.82 -4.98 -40.28
C CYS A 570 5.70 -4.64 -41.50
N GLN A 571 6.22 -3.41 -41.54
CA GLN A 571 7.07 -2.95 -42.64
C GLN A 571 8.45 -3.62 -42.66
N ASN A 572 8.96 -3.97 -41.49
CA ASN A 572 10.29 -4.56 -41.30
C ASN A 572 10.34 -6.07 -41.56
N VAL A 573 9.20 -6.74 -41.77
CA VAL A 573 9.13 -8.17 -42.08
C VAL A 573 9.02 -8.38 -43.59
N ALA A 574 9.75 -9.38 -44.10
CA ALA A 574 9.71 -9.76 -45.49
C ALA A 574 8.28 -10.06 -45.97
N ALA A 575 7.96 -9.71 -47.22
CA ALA A 575 6.60 -9.85 -47.75
C ALA A 575 6.06 -11.29 -47.67
N SER A 576 6.92 -12.30 -47.82
CA SER A 576 6.57 -13.72 -47.72
C SER A 576 6.16 -14.20 -46.32
N ALA A 577 6.65 -13.54 -45.27
CA ALA A 577 6.36 -13.89 -43.87
C ALA A 577 5.40 -12.87 -43.19
N ARG A 578 4.92 -11.89 -43.95
CA ARG A 578 4.07 -10.81 -43.45
C ARG A 578 2.61 -11.26 -43.32
N PRO A 579 1.95 -11.12 -42.17
CA PRO A 579 0.51 -11.35 -42.06
C PRO A 579 -0.28 -10.21 -42.73
N GLN A 580 -0.42 -10.26 -44.06
CA GLN A 580 -0.83 -9.13 -44.91
C GLN A 580 -2.15 -8.48 -44.44
N ALA A 581 -3.20 -9.28 -44.22
CA ALA A 581 -4.52 -8.77 -43.81
C ALA A 581 -4.48 -8.02 -42.46
N PHE A 582 -3.61 -8.45 -41.54
CA PHE A 582 -3.38 -7.78 -40.26
C PHE A 582 -2.62 -6.46 -40.47
N CYS A 583 -1.57 -6.49 -41.28
CA CYS A 583 -0.74 -5.31 -41.54
C CYS A 583 -1.51 -4.23 -42.32
N ASP A 584 -2.37 -4.59 -43.25
CA ASP A 584 -3.25 -3.64 -43.94
C ASP A 584 -4.26 -3.00 -43.01
N TRP A 585 -4.79 -3.78 -42.05
CA TRP A 585 -5.69 -3.26 -41.00
C TRP A 585 -4.96 -2.28 -40.10
N ILE A 586 -3.77 -2.62 -39.58
CA ILE A 586 -3.01 -1.76 -38.67
C ILE A 586 -2.55 -0.46 -39.39
N ALA A 587 -2.18 -0.52 -40.66
CA ALA A 587 -1.81 0.66 -41.44
C ALA A 587 -2.97 1.66 -41.58
N ARG A 588 -4.22 1.16 -41.71
CA ARG A 588 -5.42 2.02 -41.71
C ARG A 588 -5.66 2.65 -40.31
N LYS A 589 -5.53 1.86 -39.25
CA LYS A 589 -5.70 2.33 -37.86
C LYS A 589 -4.65 3.38 -37.48
N ALA A 590 -3.37 3.13 -37.72
CA ALA A 590 -2.27 4.04 -37.44
C ALA A 590 -2.40 5.39 -38.15
N ARG A 591 -2.92 5.41 -39.39
CA ARG A 591 -3.22 6.66 -40.12
C ARG A 591 -4.38 7.43 -39.49
N LYS A 592 -5.43 6.72 -39.05
CA LYS A 592 -6.61 7.34 -38.48
C LYS A 592 -6.31 7.98 -37.09
N THR A 593 -5.58 7.29 -36.23
CA THR A 593 -5.20 7.80 -34.93
C THR A 593 -4.27 9.01 -35.03
N ARG A 594 -3.30 8.99 -35.97
CA ARG A 594 -2.42 10.13 -36.19
C ARG A 594 -3.18 11.37 -36.70
N ALA A 595 -4.15 11.19 -37.57
CA ALA A 595 -4.97 12.29 -38.09
C ALA A 595 -5.83 12.96 -36.98
N VAL A 596 -6.22 12.19 -35.95
CA VAL A 596 -6.94 12.74 -34.79
C VAL A 596 -5.98 13.53 -33.89
N GLU A 597 -4.79 13.01 -33.61
CA GLU A 597 -3.76 13.70 -32.82
C GLU A 597 -3.33 15.03 -33.49
N ASP A 598 -3.14 15.03 -34.81
CA ASP A 598 -2.77 16.23 -35.58
C ASP A 598 -3.91 17.28 -35.59
N ALA A 599 -5.18 16.84 -35.51
CA ALA A 599 -6.33 17.74 -35.45
C ALA A 599 -6.49 18.35 -34.03
N ASP A 600 -6.32 17.56 -32.95
CA ASP A 600 -6.38 18.07 -31.57
C ASP A 600 -5.21 19.00 -31.22
N SER A 601 -4.04 18.79 -31.83
CA SER A 601 -2.87 19.67 -31.63
C SER A 601 -2.92 20.97 -32.48
N GLY A 602 -3.83 21.08 -33.44
CA GLY A 602 -4.00 22.24 -34.31
C GLY A 602 -4.93 23.33 -33.78
N ASP A 603 -5.73 23.04 -32.75
CA ASP A 603 -6.69 24.00 -32.17
C ASP A 603 -6.13 24.83 -30.97
N ASP A 604 -4.89 24.55 -30.54
CA ASP A 604 -4.24 25.25 -29.41
C ASP A 604 -3.26 26.35 -29.85
N ASN A 605 -3.57 27.06 -30.95
CA ASN A 605 -2.81 28.28 -31.29
C ASN A 605 -3.78 29.45 -31.60
N PRO A 606 -3.98 30.40 -30.68
CA PRO A 606 -4.49 31.73 -31.02
C PRO A 606 -3.39 32.69 -31.47
#